data_2ec109531ce9c1476cc6eb1944fc6004
#
_entry.id   2ec109531ce9c1476cc6eb1944fc6004
#
_cell.length_a   1.000
_cell.length_b   1.000
_cell.length_c   1.000
_cell.angle_alpha   90.00
_cell.angle_beta   90.00
_cell.angle_gamma   90.00
#
_symmetry.space_group_name_H-M   'P 1'
#
loop_
_entity.id
_entity.type
_entity.pdbx_description
1 polymer ?
#
loop_
_entity_poly.entity_id
_entity_poly.type
_entity_poly.pdbx_seq_one_letter_code
_entity_poly.pdbx_strand_id
1 'polypeptide(L)'
;MERQEKGGSTYFFLALVTLAFLAAVLYLTFGANRTEQEGYTVQTERNAEEEVAPVRVLVNINTATAEELETVTGIGPVLAQAILDYRAEHGDFRTLDELLEVRGIGSAKLDAMRDEITTGGDAP
;
A
#
# COMPACT_ATOMS: atom_id res chain seq x y z
N MET A 1 72.15 -32.11 -41.95
CA MET A 1 70.75 -32.28 -42.33
C MET A 1 69.89 -31.87 -41.13
N GLU A 2 69.65 -30.59 -41.01
CA GLU A 2 68.76 -30.05 -39.97
C GLU A 2 67.49 -29.64 -40.63
N ARG A 3 66.47 -30.41 -40.43
CA ARG A 3 65.11 -30.06 -40.81
C ARG A 3 64.45 -29.41 -39.59
N GLN A 4 64.55 -28.10 -39.54
CA GLN A 4 63.89 -27.28 -38.52
C GLN A 4 62.38 -27.43 -38.65
N GLU A 5 61.77 -28.08 -37.69
CA GLU A 5 60.37 -28.07 -37.52
C GLU A 5 59.92 -26.71 -36.95
N LYS A 6 59.64 -25.76 -37.84
CA LYS A 6 59.09 -24.45 -37.49
C LYS A 6 57.55 -24.42 -37.47
N GLY A 7 56.92 -25.59 -37.38
CA GLY A 7 55.43 -25.67 -37.41
C GLY A 7 54.73 -25.52 -36.10
N GLY A 8 55.34 -25.86 -34.96
CA GLY A 8 54.63 -25.94 -33.67
C GLY A 8 54.30 -24.59 -33.03
N SER A 9 55.16 -23.59 -33.23
CA SER A 9 54.98 -22.28 -32.59
C SER A 9 53.84 -21.48 -33.21
N THR A 10 53.63 -21.58 -34.52
CA THR A 10 52.58 -20.84 -35.23
C THR A 10 51.17 -21.35 -34.84
N TYR A 11 51.00 -22.64 -34.72
CA TYR A 11 49.74 -23.23 -34.29
C TYR A 11 49.45 -22.95 -32.81
N PHE A 12 50.47 -22.84 -31.99
CA PHE A 12 50.33 -22.48 -30.58
C PHE A 12 49.87 -21.04 -30.43
N PHE A 13 50.42 -20.10 -31.23
CA PHE A 13 49.95 -18.71 -31.24
C PHE A 13 48.54 -18.58 -31.80
N LEU A 14 48.17 -19.32 -32.84
CA LEU A 14 46.82 -19.35 -33.36
C LEU A 14 45.81 -19.91 -32.34
N ALA A 15 46.17 -20.97 -31.62
CA ALA A 15 45.35 -21.52 -30.57
C ALA A 15 45.15 -20.54 -29.40
N LEU A 16 46.19 -19.81 -28.99
CA LEU A 16 46.10 -18.76 -27.99
C LEU A 16 45.19 -17.60 -28.40
N VAL A 17 45.33 -17.16 -29.67
CA VAL A 17 44.48 -16.06 -30.20
C VAL A 17 43.03 -16.48 -30.30
N THR A 18 42.74 -17.73 -30.73
CA THR A 18 41.37 -18.23 -30.78
C THR A 18 40.77 -18.41 -29.39
N LEU A 19 41.56 -18.88 -28.42
CA LEU A 19 41.12 -19.02 -27.04
C LEU A 19 40.83 -17.65 -26.40
N ALA A 20 41.70 -16.67 -26.63
CA ALA A 20 41.50 -15.29 -26.17
C ALA A 20 40.26 -14.65 -26.79
N PHE A 21 40.02 -14.89 -28.09
CA PHE A 21 38.84 -14.41 -28.79
C PHE A 21 37.56 -15.06 -28.25
N LEU A 22 37.58 -16.39 -28.05
CA LEU A 22 36.44 -17.09 -27.42
C LEU A 22 36.18 -16.60 -26.00
N ALA A 23 37.23 -16.37 -25.21
CA ALA A 23 37.08 -15.81 -23.86
C ALA A 23 36.51 -14.39 -23.90
N ALA A 24 36.92 -13.55 -24.86
CA ALA A 24 36.38 -12.21 -25.05
C ALA A 24 34.91 -12.22 -25.48
N VAL A 25 34.54 -13.13 -26.41
CA VAL A 25 33.15 -13.30 -26.83
C VAL A 25 32.28 -13.79 -25.65
N LEU A 26 32.77 -14.74 -24.87
CA LEU A 26 32.09 -15.24 -23.67
C LEU A 26 31.96 -14.14 -22.61
N TYR A 27 33.00 -13.33 -22.44
CA TYR A 27 32.95 -12.18 -21.54
C TYR A 27 31.96 -11.12 -22.00
N LEU A 28 31.90 -10.83 -23.30
CA LEU A 28 30.95 -9.86 -23.86
C LEU A 28 29.50 -10.39 -23.85
N THR A 29 29.31 -11.69 -24.06
CA THR A 29 27.95 -12.28 -24.03
C THR A 29 27.44 -12.54 -22.63
N PHE A 30 28.32 -12.95 -21.72
CA PHE A 30 27.93 -13.21 -20.32
C PHE A 30 28.21 -12.06 -19.36
N GLY A 31 29.28 -11.28 -19.64
CA GLY A 31 29.64 -10.14 -18.80
C GLY A 31 28.78 -8.89 -19.06
N ALA A 32 28.35 -8.70 -20.30
CA ALA A 32 27.49 -7.57 -20.67
C ALA A 32 26.02 -7.80 -20.24
N ASN A 33 25.66 -9.03 -19.87
CA ASN A 33 24.32 -9.33 -19.35
C ASN A 33 24.26 -9.36 -17.81
N ARG A 34 25.28 -8.82 -17.15
CA ARG A 34 25.08 -8.23 -15.83
C ARG A 34 24.50 -6.85 -16.08
N THR A 35 23.27 -6.80 -16.57
CA THR A 35 22.39 -5.75 -16.10
C THR A 35 22.52 -5.85 -14.59
N GLU A 36 23.17 -4.87 -14.00
CA GLU A 36 22.90 -4.49 -12.65
C GLU A 36 21.37 -4.47 -12.58
N GLN A 37 20.76 -5.57 -12.14
CA GLN A 37 19.64 -5.41 -11.27
C GLN A 37 20.23 -4.55 -10.17
N GLU A 38 20.20 -3.23 -10.36
CA GLU A 38 19.96 -2.37 -9.24
C GLU A 38 18.75 -3.04 -8.60
N GLY A 39 19.07 -3.91 -7.63
CA GLY A 39 18.12 -4.25 -6.66
C GLY A 39 17.61 -2.90 -6.21
N TYR A 40 16.43 -2.52 -6.67
CA TYR A 40 15.56 -1.70 -5.91
C TYR A 40 15.40 -2.50 -4.59
N THR A 41 16.45 -2.43 -3.77
CA THR A 41 16.23 -2.49 -2.36
C THR A 41 15.30 -1.32 -2.15
N VAL A 42 13.99 -1.60 -2.14
CA VAL A 42 13.14 -0.91 -1.21
C VAL A 42 13.92 -1.04 0.10
N GLN A 43 14.80 -0.07 0.36
CA GLN A 43 15.04 0.31 1.70
C GLN A 43 13.64 0.73 2.14
N THR A 44 12.88 -0.25 2.58
CA THR A 44 12.07 -0.05 3.72
C THR A 44 13.09 0.47 4.73
N GLU A 45 13.43 1.77 4.62
CA GLU A 45 13.76 2.50 5.79
C GLU A 45 12.60 2.16 6.69
N ARG A 46 12.89 1.19 7.53
CA ARG A 46 12.17 0.97 8.75
C ARG A 46 12.50 2.23 9.56
N ASN A 47 12.00 3.36 8.99
CA ASN A 47 11.80 4.55 9.76
C ASN A 47 11.00 4.03 10.93
N ALA A 48 11.68 4.05 12.06
CA ALA A 48 11.17 3.76 13.37
C ALA A 48 9.65 3.78 13.30
N GLU A 49 9.04 2.62 13.53
CA GLU A 49 7.62 2.41 13.62
C GLU A 49 6.98 3.72 14.08
N GLU A 50 6.77 4.63 13.12
CA GLU A 50 5.70 5.56 13.27
C GLU A 50 4.53 4.59 13.26
N GLU A 51 4.15 4.20 14.46
CA GLU A 51 2.91 3.52 14.74
C GLU A 51 1.87 4.37 14.01
N VAL A 52 1.62 4.02 12.74
CA VAL A 52 0.53 4.60 11.99
C VAL A 52 -0.67 4.11 12.78
N ALA A 53 -1.04 4.92 13.77
CA ALA A 53 -2.28 4.72 14.48
C ALA A 53 -3.31 4.45 13.38
N PRO A 54 -4.09 3.35 13.45
CA PRO A 54 -5.00 3.00 12.40
C PRO A 54 -5.80 4.26 12.07
N VAL A 55 -5.71 4.73 10.82
CA VAL A 55 -6.51 5.88 10.37
C VAL A 55 -7.94 5.45 10.57
N ARG A 56 -8.53 5.85 11.70
CA ARG A 56 -9.92 5.59 11.97
C ARG A 56 -10.70 6.49 11.03
N VAL A 57 -11.22 5.92 9.97
CA VAL A 57 -12.14 6.63 9.09
C VAL A 57 -13.44 6.80 9.87
N LEU A 58 -13.62 8.00 10.41
CA LEU A 58 -14.85 8.35 11.10
C LEU A 58 -15.97 8.57 10.08
N VAL A 59 -17.12 7.96 10.31
CA VAL A 59 -18.31 8.15 9.49
C VAL A 59 -18.98 9.47 9.88
N ASN A 60 -19.10 10.38 8.94
CA ASN A 60 -19.77 11.66 9.19
C ASN A 60 -21.28 11.49 9.09
N ILE A 61 -21.97 11.56 10.24
CA ILE A 61 -23.43 11.37 10.34
C ILE A 61 -24.25 12.39 9.54
N ASN A 62 -23.68 13.55 9.21
CA ASN A 62 -24.38 14.59 8.44
C ASN A 62 -24.31 14.38 6.93
N THR A 63 -23.30 13.67 6.44
CA THR A 63 -23.08 13.47 5.00
C THR A 63 -23.19 12.01 4.56
N ALA A 64 -23.07 11.07 5.52
CA ALA A 64 -23.08 9.64 5.24
C ALA A 64 -24.37 9.17 4.57
N THR A 65 -24.23 8.19 3.68
CA THR A 65 -25.34 7.42 3.11
C THR A 65 -25.84 6.36 4.10
N ALA A 66 -26.98 5.73 3.80
CA ALA A 66 -27.50 4.64 4.63
C ALA A 66 -26.48 3.50 4.75
N GLU A 67 -25.85 3.12 3.62
CA GLU A 67 -24.85 2.05 3.57
C GLU A 67 -23.62 2.38 4.40
N GLU A 68 -23.15 3.62 4.37
CA GLU A 68 -22.03 4.08 5.20
C GLU A 68 -22.37 4.07 6.67
N LEU A 69 -23.58 4.50 7.05
CA LEU A 69 -24.06 4.44 8.42
C LEU A 69 -24.16 3.00 8.95
N GLU A 70 -24.54 2.04 8.10
CA GLU A 70 -24.62 0.62 8.47
C GLU A 70 -23.24 -0.01 8.76
N THR A 71 -22.14 0.63 8.34
CA THR A 71 -20.78 0.18 8.69
C THR A 71 -20.41 0.46 10.14
N VAL A 72 -21.14 1.37 10.79
CA VAL A 72 -20.91 1.76 12.19
C VAL A 72 -21.47 0.71 13.14
N THR A 73 -20.70 0.38 14.17
CA THR A 73 -21.11 -0.62 15.17
C THR A 73 -22.45 -0.27 15.83
N GLY A 74 -23.42 -1.18 15.72
CA GLY A 74 -24.74 -1.04 16.32
C GLY A 74 -25.75 -0.25 15.49
N ILE A 75 -25.40 0.21 14.29
CA ILE A 75 -26.32 0.80 13.32
C ILE A 75 -26.67 -0.25 12.26
N GLY A 76 -27.92 -0.65 12.22
CA GLY A 76 -28.48 -1.46 11.14
C GLY A 76 -29.37 -0.62 10.23
N PRO A 77 -29.96 -1.20 9.17
CA PRO A 77 -30.73 -0.48 8.16
C PRO A 77 -31.87 0.35 8.74
N VAL A 78 -32.50 -0.12 9.80
CA VAL A 78 -33.60 0.61 10.46
C VAL A 78 -33.10 1.88 11.17
N LEU A 79 -31.93 1.79 11.83
CA LEU A 79 -31.34 2.95 12.52
C LEU A 79 -30.70 3.91 11.53
N ALA A 80 -30.05 3.41 10.48
CA ALA A 80 -29.51 4.22 9.41
C ALA A 80 -30.63 5.08 8.79
N GLN A 81 -31.77 4.48 8.47
CA GLN A 81 -32.92 5.21 7.95
C GLN A 81 -33.48 6.23 8.98
N ALA A 82 -33.56 5.87 10.26
CA ALA A 82 -34.03 6.79 11.30
C ALA A 82 -33.11 8.02 11.46
N ILE A 83 -31.79 7.86 11.28
CA ILE A 83 -30.83 8.96 11.28
C ILE A 83 -31.05 9.87 10.06
N LEU A 84 -31.25 9.27 8.88
CA LEU A 84 -31.53 10.03 7.66
C LEU A 84 -32.85 10.81 7.77
N ASP A 85 -33.89 10.19 8.30
CA ASP A 85 -35.21 10.82 8.51
C ASP A 85 -35.10 11.99 9.49
N TYR A 86 -34.41 11.78 10.62
CA TYR A 86 -34.16 12.84 11.59
C TYR A 86 -33.44 14.03 10.97
N ARG A 87 -32.38 13.76 10.20
CA ARG A 87 -31.60 14.79 9.47
C ARG A 87 -32.46 15.54 8.45
N ALA A 88 -33.39 14.85 7.78
CA ALA A 88 -34.28 15.48 6.82
C ALA A 88 -35.32 16.42 7.48
N GLU A 89 -35.76 16.07 8.72
CA GLU A 89 -36.79 16.81 9.45
C GLU A 89 -36.20 17.98 10.29
N HIS A 90 -35.03 17.76 10.92
CA HIS A 90 -34.43 18.66 11.90
C HIS A 90 -33.17 19.37 11.42
N GLY A 91 -32.63 18.92 10.29
CA GLY A 91 -31.34 19.40 9.77
C GLY A 91 -30.15 18.60 10.30
N ASP A 92 -28.95 19.15 10.09
CA ASP A 92 -27.71 18.50 10.47
C ASP A 92 -27.56 18.42 11.99
N PHE A 93 -27.01 17.31 12.45
CA PHE A 93 -26.62 17.13 13.85
C PHE A 93 -25.48 18.09 14.20
N ARG A 94 -25.64 18.84 15.25
CA ARG A 94 -24.62 19.79 15.76
C ARG A 94 -23.65 19.09 16.69
N THR A 95 -24.14 18.10 17.43
CA THR A 95 -23.37 17.31 18.38
C THR A 95 -23.76 15.83 18.25
N LEU A 96 -22.85 14.95 18.66
CA LEU A 96 -23.13 13.51 18.68
C LEU A 96 -24.24 13.16 19.66
N ASP A 97 -24.43 13.96 20.71
CA ASP A 97 -25.47 13.72 21.73
C ASP A 97 -26.89 13.92 21.18
N GLU A 98 -27.07 14.69 20.10
CA GLU A 98 -28.35 14.81 19.40
C GLU A 98 -28.84 13.49 18.79
N LEU A 99 -27.95 12.52 18.59
CA LEU A 99 -28.36 11.16 18.19
C LEU A 99 -29.26 10.48 19.19
N LEU A 100 -29.27 10.91 20.47
CA LEU A 100 -30.20 10.40 21.48
C LEU A 100 -31.67 10.74 21.18
N GLU A 101 -31.90 11.76 20.35
CA GLU A 101 -33.25 12.12 19.89
C GLU A 101 -33.75 11.18 18.78
N VAL A 102 -32.84 10.44 18.14
CA VAL A 102 -33.19 9.47 17.10
C VAL A 102 -33.82 8.23 17.74
N ARG A 103 -35.01 7.86 17.30
CA ARG A 103 -35.71 6.70 17.81
C ARG A 103 -34.89 5.41 17.65
N GLY A 104 -34.55 4.76 18.75
CA GLY A 104 -33.81 3.50 18.79
C GLY A 104 -32.32 3.67 19.08
N ILE A 105 -31.83 4.90 19.26
CA ILE A 105 -30.50 5.19 19.76
C ILE A 105 -30.60 5.62 21.22
N GLY A 106 -30.03 4.82 22.09
CA GLY A 106 -29.87 5.14 23.51
C GLY A 106 -28.40 5.40 23.85
N SER A 107 -28.14 5.83 25.11
CA SER A 107 -26.77 6.16 25.55
C SER A 107 -25.77 5.03 25.34
N ALA A 108 -26.15 3.79 25.64
CA ALA A 108 -25.26 2.63 25.46
C ALA A 108 -24.86 2.41 24.00
N LYS A 109 -25.77 2.67 23.04
CA LYS A 109 -25.47 2.59 21.62
C LYS A 109 -24.60 3.76 21.17
N LEU A 110 -24.93 4.96 21.63
CA LEU A 110 -24.14 6.15 21.33
C LEU A 110 -22.69 5.99 21.81
N ASP A 111 -22.51 5.48 23.03
CA ASP A 111 -21.18 5.24 23.60
C ASP A 111 -20.40 4.21 22.78
N ALA A 112 -21.07 3.17 22.29
CA ALA A 112 -20.43 2.13 21.47
C ALA A 112 -19.97 2.63 20.09
N MET A 113 -20.69 3.60 19.49
CA MET A 113 -20.38 4.13 18.15
C MET A 113 -19.60 5.44 18.18
N ARG A 114 -19.43 6.08 19.34
CA ARG A 114 -18.83 7.42 19.49
C ARG A 114 -17.44 7.54 18.85
N ASP A 115 -16.66 6.47 18.90
CA ASP A 115 -15.31 6.41 18.35
C ASP A 115 -15.28 6.16 16.82
N GLU A 116 -16.43 5.88 16.21
CA GLU A 116 -16.56 5.54 14.79
C GLU A 116 -17.27 6.64 13.99
N ILE A 117 -17.87 7.62 14.66
CA ILE A 117 -18.69 8.66 14.03
C ILE A 117 -18.20 10.07 14.35
N THR A 118 -18.54 11.00 13.47
CA THR A 118 -18.31 12.45 13.64
C THR A 118 -19.46 13.25 13.05
N THR A 119 -19.66 14.48 13.53
CA THR A 119 -20.58 15.46 12.91
C THR A 119 -19.91 16.27 11.79
N GLY A 120 -18.61 16.08 11.58
CA GLY A 120 -17.84 16.83 10.58
C GLY A 120 -17.46 18.25 11.01
N GLY A 121 -17.90 18.69 12.17
CA GLY A 121 -17.53 19.96 12.79
C GLY A 121 -16.41 19.87 13.82
N ASP A 122 -16.06 18.66 14.22
CA ASP A 122 -15.08 18.35 15.27
C ASP A 122 -13.71 17.97 14.70
N ALA A 123 -13.28 18.62 13.62
CA ALA A 123 -11.88 18.53 13.24
C ALA A 123 -11.06 19.38 14.22
N PRO A 124 -10.03 18.80 14.87
CA PRO A 124 -9.16 19.53 15.80
C PRO A 124 -8.38 20.65 15.12
#